data_381cae75677dfd056ac041bd48a999b7
#
_entry.id   381cae75677dfd056ac041bd48a999b7
#
_cell.length_a   1.000
_cell.length_b   1.000
_cell.length_c   1.000
_cell.angle_alpha   90.00
_cell.angle_beta   90.00
_cell.angle_gamma   90.00
#
_symmetry.space_group_name_H-M   'P 1'
#
loop_
_entity.id
_entity.type
_entity.pdbx_description
1 polymer ?
#
loop_
_entity_poly.entity_id
_entity_poly.type
_entity_poly.pdbx_seq_one_letter_code
_entity_poly.pdbx_strand_id
1 'polypeptide(L)'
;MNQRAFQNSSTTATRELLYLRQAINVDVAIVGAGIVGLAHAYLAARAGHRVAVFERNPVPMGASLRNFGMIWPIGQSAGQLHRFALRSRTLWLEVLRQSKTRYRETGSIHAAYSEQEAAVAFEFSSKAPALGYDCEWLSPEQALACSHALVSEGLAGALWSPTEFTVDPRQLLSELPGFLSEQFGVTFYFNSPVQRVEPQKLKTPEFRCEAEHIVVAGGDDFQTLFPEHFRRSGVSRCKLQMMRTISQPEGWLLGPSLAFGLTFLHYPAFEICDSRAALKAHLEQTMPEFFRYGIHVLVSQSGNGQLTVGDSHEYGLDVSPFDDSAINDLILEYARARLKVPRLQIAEQWHGVYAWHSDHPWLFFTPCEGVRVLTVTRGNGMTMSFGLAEQTLLEMGVSL
;
A
#
# COMPACT_ATOMS: atom_id res chain seq x y z
N MET A 1 31.99 20.16 51.55
CA MET A 1 30.98 19.29 50.91
C MET A 1 30.21 20.10 49.89
N ASN A 2 30.10 19.57 48.68
CA ASN A 2 29.27 20.04 47.54
C ASN A 2 29.57 21.36 46.84
N GLN A 3 30.57 21.29 45.93
CA GLN A 3 30.67 22.22 44.78
C GLN A 3 30.73 21.48 43.41
N ARG A 4 30.23 20.26 43.26
CA ARG A 4 30.27 19.51 42.00
C ARG A 4 28.95 19.30 41.30
N ALA A 5 27.82 19.90 41.74
CA ALA A 5 26.50 19.65 41.17
C ALA A 5 26.03 20.71 40.14
N PHE A 6 26.79 21.79 39.88
CA PHE A 6 26.34 22.90 39.01
C PHE A 6 27.05 22.99 37.65
N GLN A 7 27.99 22.11 37.33
CA GLN A 7 28.69 22.17 36.04
C GLN A 7 28.16 21.29 34.93
N ASN A 8 27.21 20.37 35.19
CA ASN A 8 26.68 19.47 34.16
C ASN A 8 25.40 19.97 33.46
N SER A 9 24.72 21.01 33.94
CA SER A 9 23.52 21.55 33.33
C SER A 9 23.77 22.53 32.18
N SER A 10 24.94 23.20 32.17
CA SER A 10 25.25 24.17 31.11
C SER A 10 25.77 23.54 29.80
N THR A 11 26.38 22.36 29.87
CA THR A 11 26.88 21.64 28.70
C THR A 11 25.76 20.95 27.91
N THR A 12 24.70 20.47 28.57
CA THR A 12 23.55 19.87 27.91
C THR A 12 22.69 20.93 27.23
N ALA A 13 22.41 22.03 27.93
CA ALA A 13 21.65 23.16 27.37
C ALA A 13 22.40 23.85 26.20
N THR A 14 23.74 23.91 26.26
CA THR A 14 24.54 24.47 25.16
C THR A 14 24.62 23.52 23.96
N ARG A 15 24.62 22.21 24.17
CA ARG A 15 24.48 21.21 23.12
C ARG A 15 23.09 21.24 22.48
N GLU A 16 22.02 21.29 23.26
CA GLU A 16 20.65 21.45 22.74
C GLU A 16 20.48 22.73 21.93
N LEU A 17 21.05 23.86 22.37
CA LEU A 17 21.04 25.13 21.62
C LEU A 17 21.91 25.11 20.35
N LEU A 18 22.94 24.27 20.26
CA LEU A 18 23.76 24.10 19.07
C LEU A 18 23.09 23.18 18.04
N TYR A 19 22.34 22.13 18.46
CA TYR A 19 21.57 21.29 17.57
C TYR A 19 20.36 22.01 16.96
N LEU A 20 19.70 22.93 17.70
CA LEU A 20 18.63 23.78 17.17
C LEU A 20 19.11 24.85 16.15
N ARG A 21 20.40 24.89 15.81
CA ARG A 21 20.98 25.89 14.89
C ARG A 21 21.25 25.40 13.48
N GLN A 22 21.15 24.11 13.17
CA GLN A 22 21.23 23.65 11.79
C GLN A 22 19.87 23.77 11.12
N ALA A 23 19.65 24.89 10.43
CA ALA A 23 18.53 25.04 9.53
C ALA A 23 18.80 24.19 8.28
N ILE A 24 17.95 23.20 8.04
CA ILE A 24 17.93 22.42 6.82
C ILE A 24 17.19 23.25 5.76
N ASN A 25 17.82 23.47 4.61
CA ASN A 25 17.21 24.20 3.50
C ASN A 25 17.13 23.27 2.28
N VAL A 26 15.90 22.99 1.84
CA VAL A 26 15.62 22.15 0.68
C VAL A 26 14.48 22.76 -0.16
N ASP A 27 14.28 22.25 -1.36
CA ASP A 27 13.19 22.71 -2.21
C ASP A 27 11.91 21.99 -1.83
N VAL A 28 11.99 20.69 -1.51
CA VAL A 28 10.86 19.86 -1.11
C VAL A 28 11.17 19.12 0.19
N ALA A 29 10.34 19.31 1.21
CA ALA A 29 10.38 18.53 2.45
C ALA A 29 9.20 17.56 2.52
N ILE A 30 9.46 16.32 2.91
CA ILE A 30 8.46 15.25 2.96
C ILE A 30 8.37 14.69 4.37
N VAL A 31 7.17 14.59 4.90
CA VAL A 31 6.87 13.99 6.21
C VAL A 31 6.28 12.61 6.00
N GLY A 32 7.00 11.58 6.44
CA GLY A 32 6.69 10.16 6.30
C GLY A 32 7.48 9.50 5.17
N ALA A 33 8.19 8.41 5.51
CA ALA A 33 8.95 7.58 4.57
C ALA A 33 8.19 6.31 4.16
N GLY A 34 6.86 6.30 4.26
CA GLY A 34 6.02 5.29 3.62
C GLY A 34 6.08 5.41 2.10
N ILE A 35 5.50 4.46 1.37
CA ILE A 35 5.59 4.42 -0.09
C ILE A 35 5.09 5.69 -0.78
N VAL A 36 4.09 6.36 -0.21
CA VAL A 36 3.57 7.63 -0.75
C VAL A 36 4.63 8.73 -0.62
N GLY A 37 5.27 8.86 0.54
CA GLY A 37 6.36 9.83 0.73
C GLY A 37 7.59 9.51 -0.12
N LEU A 38 7.97 8.23 -0.22
CA LEU A 38 9.10 7.81 -1.08
C LEU A 38 8.84 8.08 -2.56
N ALA A 39 7.60 7.92 -3.03
CA ALA A 39 7.23 8.26 -4.40
C ALA A 39 7.39 9.76 -4.69
N HIS A 40 6.96 10.63 -3.76
CA HIS A 40 7.21 12.08 -3.87
C HIS A 40 8.71 12.41 -3.84
N ALA A 41 9.46 11.75 -2.94
CA ALA A 41 10.91 11.95 -2.86
C ALA A 41 11.61 11.58 -4.16
N TYR A 42 11.26 10.45 -4.76
CA TYR A 42 11.81 10.00 -6.03
C TYR A 42 11.54 11.00 -7.15
N LEU A 43 10.28 11.37 -7.35
CA LEU A 43 9.90 12.23 -8.47
C LEU A 43 10.51 13.63 -8.36
N ALA A 44 10.46 14.24 -7.18
CA ALA A 44 11.05 15.56 -6.97
C ALA A 44 12.58 15.53 -7.12
N ALA A 45 13.26 14.54 -6.53
CA ALA A 45 14.72 14.44 -6.60
C ALA A 45 15.21 14.07 -8.01
N ARG A 46 14.50 13.18 -8.73
CA ARG A 46 14.76 12.87 -10.13
C ARG A 46 14.70 14.12 -11.02
N ALA A 47 13.81 15.05 -10.70
CA ALA A 47 13.67 16.33 -11.41
C ALA A 47 14.73 17.38 -11.02
N GLY A 48 15.65 17.03 -10.10
CA GLY A 48 16.77 17.89 -9.68
C GLY A 48 16.50 18.75 -8.45
N HIS A 49 15.37 18.58 -7.77
CA HIS A 49 15.08 19.31 -6.54
C HIS A 49 15.87 18.72 -5.35
N ARG A 50 16.28 19.58 -4.42
CA ARG A 50 16.86 19.17 -3.14
C ARG A 50 15.74 18.67 -2.23
N VAL A 51 15.81 17.42 -1.79
CA VAL A 51 14.74 16.75 -1.05
C VAL A 51 15.21 16.28 0.32
N ALA A 52 14.40 16.54 1.35
CA ALA A 52 14.56 15.96 2.69
C ALA A 52 13.31 15.20 3.10
N VAL A 53 13.49 13.99 3.65
CA VAL A 53 12.41 13.12 4.15
C VAL A 53 12.56 12.95 5.65
N PHE A 54 11.49 13.19 6.40
CA PHE A 54 11.44 13.06 7.86
C PHE A 54 10.54 11.89 8.23
N GLU A 55 11.10 10.87 8.87
CA GLU A 55 10.36 9.69 9.36
C GLU A 55 10.48 9.60 10.89
N ARG A 56 9.35 9.41 11.56
CA ARG A 56 9.32 9.34 13.03
C ARG A 56 9.97 8.10 13.61
N ASN A 57 9.96 6.99 12.86
CA ASN A 57 10.51 5.70 13.28
C ASN A 57 11.90 5.49 12.71
N PRO A 58 12.67 4.50 13.24
CA PRO A 58 13.96 4.11 12.65
C PRO A 58 13.82 3.51 11.25
N VAL A 59 12.65 2.95 10.93
CA VAL A 59 12.26 2.45 9.61
C VAL A 59 10.74 2.67 9.44
N PRO A 60 10.22 2.78 8.20
CA PRO A 60 8.77 2.90 7.98
C PRO A 60 8.02 1.69 8.53
N MET A 61 7.04 1.90 9.42
CA MET A 61 6.32 0.82 10.12
C MET A 61 4.82 0.76 9.80
N GLY A 62 4.33 1.65 8.93
CA GLY A 62 2.90 1.76 8.61
C GLY A 62 2.41 0.74 7.56
N ALA A 63 1.27 1.04 6.94
CA ALA A 63 0.62 0.19 5.94
C ALA A 63 1.53 -0.22 4.76
N SER A 64 2.49 0.63 4.38
CA SER A 64 3.44 0.35 3.30
C SER A 64 4.31 -0.88 3.53
N LEU A 65 4.53 -1.27 4.79
CA LEU A 65 5.28 -2.48 5.16
C LEU A 65 4.37 -3.71 5.32
N ARG A 66 3.08 -3.50 5.62
CA ARG A 66 2.15 -4.51 6.12
C ARG A 66 1.08 -4.88 5.10
N ASN A 67 1.45 -5.06 3.84
CA ASN A 67 0.55 -5.35 2.72
C ASN A 67 1.09 -6.51 1.86
N PHE A 68 0.36 -6.87 0.80
CA PHE A 68 0.71 -7.95 -0.12
C PHE A 68 1.89 -7.63 -1.06
N GLY A 69 2.29 -6.37 -1.16
CA GLY A 69 3.24 -5.92 -2.18
C GLY A 69 2.66 -5.87 -3.61
N MET A 70 1.35 -5.94 -3.75
CA MET A 70 0.68 -5.92 -5.05
C MET A 70 0.48 -4.49 -5.56
N ILE A 71 0.85 -4.26 -6.80
CA ILE A 71 0.43 -3.12 -7.60
C ILE A 71 -0.72 -3.61 -8.48
N TRP A 72 -1.94 -3.08 -8.25
CA TRP A 72 -3.20 -3.73 -8.61
C TRP A 72 -4.12 -2.85 -9.48
N PRO A 73 -3.74 -2.51 -10.74
CA PRO A 73 -4.55 -1.69 -11.64
C PRO A 73 -5.92 -2.30 -11.95
N ILE A 74 -6.01 -3.63 -12.11
CA ILE A 74 -7.26 -4.33 -12.45
C ILE A 74 -8.40 -4.08 -11.45
N GLY A 75 -8.08 -3.76 -10.19
CA GLY A 75 -9.08 -3.49 -9.15
C GLY A 75 -9.68 -2.09 -9.16
N GLN A 76 -9.12 -1.16 -9.96
CA GLN A 76 -9.54 0.24 -9.96
C GLN A 76 -10.74 0.47 -10.88
N SER A 77 -11.68 1.36 -10.49
CA SER A 77 -12.85 1.70 -11.32
C SER A 77 -12.43 2.16 -12.71
N ALA A 78 -13.23 1.78 -13.70
CA ALA A 78 -13.04 2.18 -15.09
C ALA A 78 -12.91 3.70 -15.27
N GLY A 79 -12.17 4.11 -16.28
CA GLY A 79 -11.97 5.51 -16.61
C GLY A 79 -10.79 6.15 -15.90
N GLN A 80 -10.98 7.22 -15.13
CA GLN A 80 -9.89 8.02 -14.60
C GLN A 80 -9.01 7.25 -13.62
N LEU A 81 -9.59 6.52 -12.66
CA LEU A 81 -8.83 5.82 -11.63
C LEU A 81 -7.98 4.68 -12.21
N HIS A 82 -8.53 3.92 -13.17
CA HIS A 82 -7.77 2.87 -13.84
C HIS A 82 -6.59 3.44 -14.64
N ARG A 83 -6.82 4.49 -15.46
CA ARG A 83 -5.73 5.16 -16.19
C ARG A 83 -4.67 5.73 -15.25
N PHE A 84 -5.10 6.26 -14.11
CA PHE A 84 -4.21 6.77 -13.08
C PHE A 84 -3.33 5.67 -12.46
N ALA A 85 -3.93 4.52 -12.17
CA ALA A 85 -3.20 3.34 -11.69
C ALA A 85 -2.18 2.82 -12.71
N LEU A 86 -2.54 2.81 -14.01
CA LEU A 86 -1.60 2.44 -15.08
C LEU A 86 -0.44 3.44 -15.20
N ARG A 87 -0.70 4.75 -15.03
CA ARG A 87 0.37 5.76 -14.99
C ARG A 87 1.28 5.53 -13.79
N SER A 88 0.70 5.29 -12.61
CA SER A 88 1.45 4.96 -11.41
C SER A 88 2.31 3.70 -11.61
N ARG A 89 1.76 2.65 -12.24
CA ARG A 89 2.49 1.43 -12.61
C ARG A 89 3.72 1.72 -13.47
N THR A 90 3.58 2.60 -14.46
CA THR A 90 4.69 2.99 -15.33
C THR A 90 5.85 3.60 -14.51
N LEU A 91 5.53 4.55 -13.65
CA LEU A 91 6.51 5.20 -12.77
C LEU A 91 7.12 4.23 -11.74
N TRP A 92 6.33 3.29 -11.23
CA TRP A 92 6.81 2.20 -10.40
C TRP A 92 7.90 1.39 -11.09
N LEU A 93 7.63 0.91 -12.31
CA LEU A 93 8.58 0.10 -13.07
C LEU A 93 9.85 0.88 -13.41
N GLU A 94 9.73 2.18 -13.63
CA GLU A 94 10.87 3.06 -13.85
C GLU A 94 11.82 3.08 -12.65
N VAL A 95 11.32 3.33 -11.43
CA VAL A 95 12.14 3.34 -10.22
C VAL A 95 12.68 1.95 -9.87
N LEU A 96 11.89 0.88 -10.03
CA LEU A 96 12.31 -0.47 -9.71
C LEU A 96 13.46 -0.95 -10.63
N ARG A 97 13.42 -0.63 -11.92
CA ARG A 97 14.51 -0.94 -12.85
C ARG A 97 15.80 -0.19 -12.51
N GLN A 98 15.70 1.07 -12.08
CA GLN A 98 16.86 1.87 -11.68
C GLN A 98 17.43 1.41 -10.33
N SER A 99 16.61 1.15 -9.34
CA SER A 99 17.03 0.72 -8.00
C SER A 99 17.51 -0.73 -7.94
N LYS A 100 17.22 -1.53 -8.99
CA LYS A 100 17.47 -2.98 -9.03
C LYS A 100 16.74 -3.76 -7.91
N THR A 101 15.75 -3.14 -7.28
CA THR A 101 14.89 -3.82 -6.30
C THR A 101 14.08 -4.90 -7.01
N ARG A 102 14.00 -6.07 -6.40
CA ARG A 102 13.32 -7.22 -7.00
C ARG A 102 11.82 -6.98 -7.11
N TYR A 103 11.26 -7.30 -8.26
CA TYR A 103 9.83 -7.29 -8.54
C TYR A 103 9.48 -8.42 -9.50
N ARG A 104 8.18 -8.74 -9.64
CA ARG A 104 7.70 -9.79 -10.53
C ARG A 104 6.51 -9.30 -11.32
N GLU A 105 6.68 -9.11 -12.62
CA GLU A 105 5.61 -8.82 -13.59
C GLU A 105 4.98 -10.16 -14.05
N THR A 106 4.16 -10.76 -13.18
CA THR A 106 3.51 -12.06 -13.45
C THR A 106 2.01 -11.94 -13.64
N GLY A 107 1.47 -10.73 -13.57
CA GLY A 107 0.02 -10.52 -13.67
C GLY A 107 -0.74 -11.02 -12.44
N SER A 108 -2.04 -11.17 -12.62
CA SER A 108 -2.97 -11.67 -11.61
C SER A 108 -3.99 -12.65 -12.18
N ILE A 109 -4.44 -13.57 -11.34
CA ILE A 109 -5.54 -14.48 -11.60
C ILE A 109 -6.63 -14.28 -10.55
N HIS A 110 -7.86 -14.00 -10.98
CA HIS A 110 -9.05 -14.09 -10.14
C HIS A 110 -9.73 -15.42 -10.44
N ALA A 111 -9.45 -16.43 -9.61
CA ALA A 111 -9.97 -17.77 -9.80
C ALA A 111 -11.44 -17.87 -9.35
N ALA A 112 -12.26 -18.51 -10.16
CA ALA A 112 -13.69 -18.74 -9.93
C ALA A 112 -13.96 -20.20 -9.61
N TYR A 113 -14.61 -20.46 -8.47
CA TYR A 113 -14.97 -21.79 -7.98
C TYR A 113 -16.48 -22.01 -7.85
N SER A 114 -17.27 -21.09 -8.39
CA SER A 114 -18.72 -21.22 -8.53
C SER A 114 -19.18 -20.65 -9.87
N GLU A 115 -20.38 -21.03 -10.30
CA GLU A 115 -20.99 -20.48 -11.52
C GLU A 115 -21.17 -18.96 -11.43
N GLN A 116 -21.49 -18.44 -10.24
CA GLN A 116 -21.70 -17.02 -10.01
C GLN A 116 -20.37 -16.25 -10.09
N GLU A 117 -19.28 -16.80 -9.54
CA GLU A 117 -17.94 -16.22 -9.67
C GLU A 117 -17.49 -16.22 -11.14
N ALA A 118 -17.67 -17.34 -11.84
CA ALA A 118 -17.37 -17.48 -13.26
C ALA A 118 -18.17 -16.49 -14.13
N ALA A 119 -19.45 -16.28 -13.82
CA ALA A 119 -20.28 -15.33 -14.53
C ALA A 119 -19.74 -13.90 -14.44
N VAL A 120 -19.30 -13.45 -13.24
CA VAL A 120 -18.72 -12.12 -13.07
C VAL A 120 -17.37 -12.01 -13.82
N ALA A 121 -16.50 -13.01 -13.69
CA ALA A 121 -15.19 -13.01 -14.34
C ALA A 121 -15.33 -12.98 -15.88
N PHE A 122 -16.23 -13.79 -16.43
CA PHE A 122 -16.51 -13.84 -17.87
C PHE A 122 -17.14 -12.54 -18.38
N GLU A 123 -18.14 -12.02 -17.67
CA GLU A 123 -18.78 -10.75 -18.01
C GLU A 123 -17.77 -9.59 -18.01
N PHE A 124 -16.90 -9.54 -16.97
CA PHE A 124 -15.85 -8.54 -16.88
C PHE A 124 -14.89 -8.64 -18.06
N SER A 125 -14.38 -9.84 -18.36
CA SER A 125 -13.46 -10.04 -19.49
C SER A 125 -14.04 -9.62 -20.84
N SER A 126 -15.38 -9.67 -20.97
CA SER A 126 -16.09 -9.26 -22.19
C SER A 126 -16.29 -7.74 -22.28
N LYS A 127 -16.58 -7.07 -21.16
CA LYS A 127 -16.91 -5.64 -21.11
C LYS A 127 -15.66 -4.75 -20.92
N ALA A 128 -14.72 -5.19 -20.08
CA ALA A 128 -13.61 -4.37 -19.58
C ALA A 128 -12.59 -3.95 -20.65
N PRO A 129 -12.25 -4.73 -21.68
CA PRO A 129 -11.32 -4.29 -22.73
C PRO A 129 -11.76 -3.00 -23.44
N ALA A 130 -13.05 -2.83 -23.68
CA ALA A 130 -13.60 -1.60 -24.24
C ALA A 130 -13.42 -0.36 -23.33
N LEU A 131 -13.16 -0.59 -22.04
CA LEU A 131 -12.91 0.43 -21.03
C LEU A 131 -11.42 0.62 -20.72
N GLY A 132 -10.55 -0.08 -21.46
CA GLY A 132 -9.10 0.05 -21.38
C GLY A 132 -8.39 -0.93 -20.45
N TYR A 133 -9.08 -1.96 -19.94
CA TYR A 133 -8.42 -3.02 -19.19
C TYR A 133 -7.81 -4.05 -20.14
N ASP A 134 -6.63 -4.53 -19.77
CA ASP A 134 -6.00 -5.69 -20.41
C ASP A 134 -6.31 -6.92 -19.56
N CYS A 135 -7.27 -7.72 -20.01
CA CYS A 135 -7.70 -8.91 -19.28
C CYS A 135 -8.43 -9.90 -20.20
N GLU A 136 -8.41 -11.17 -19.82
CA GLU A 136 -9.10 -12.23 -20.55
C GLU A 136 -9.65 -13.31 -19.62
N TRP A 137 -10.68 -14.02 -20.11
CA TRP A 137 -11.19 -15.22 -19.46
C TRP A 137 -10.32 -16.42 -19.81
N LEU A 138 -9.96 -17.20 -18.80
CA LEU A 138 -9.25 -18.46 -18.94
C LEU A 138 -10.15 -19.64 -18.60
N SER A 139 -10.11 -20.70 -19.43
CA SER A 139 -10.68 -22.00 -19.06
C SER A 139 -9.97 -22.57 -17.82
N PRO A 140 -10.56 -23.55 -17.11
CA PRO A 140 -9.89 -24.22 -16.00
C PRO A 140 -8.49 -24.73 -16.35
N GLU A 141 -8.31 -25.34 -17.54
CA GLU A 141 -7.03 -25.87 -18.01
C GLU A 141 -6.00 -24.75 -18.23
N GLN A 142 -6.43 -23.63 -18.83
CA GLN A 142 -5.57 -22.46 -19.04
C GLN A 142 -5.18 -21.82 -17.70
N ALA A 143 -6.12 -21.69 -16.76
CA ALA A 143 -5.84 -21.14 -15.42
C ALA A 143 -4.83 -22.02 -14.65
N LEU A 144 -4.97 -23.34 -14.70
CA LEU A 144 -4.02 -24.29 -14.11
C LEU A 144 -2.65 -24.28 -14.79
N ALA A 145 -2.59 -24.01 -16.08
CA ALA A 145 -1.32 -23.83 -16.79
C ALA A 145 -0.60 -22.53 -16.37
N CYS A 146 -1.35 -21.46 -16.05
CA CYS A 146 -0.79 -20.19 -15.57
C CYS A 146 -0.33 -20.28 -14.11
N SER A 147 -1.04 -21.03 -13.25
CA SER A 147 -0.66 -21.23 -11.85
C SER A 147 -0.94 -22.64 -11.37
N HIS A 148 0.12 -23.40 -11.14
CA HIS A 148 0.05 -24.74 -10.53
C HIS A 148 -0.35 -24.73 -9.06
N ALA A 149 -0.48 -23.54 -8.47
CA ALA A 149 -0.93 -23.36 -7.08
C ALA A 149 -2.46 -23.44 -6.93
N LEU A 150 -3.22 -23.46 -8.03
CA LEU A 150 -4.66 -23.61 -7.98
C LEU A 150 -5.08 -25.07 -7.80
N VAL A 151 -6.09 -25.30 -6.97
CA VAL A 151 -6.79 -26.59 -6.88
C VAL A 151 -7.67 -26.74 -8.11
N SER A 152 -7.60 -27.91 -8.78
CA SER A 152 -8.41 -28.17 -9.98
C SER A 152 -9.88 -28.50 -9.69
N GLU A 153 -10.15 -29.11 -8.52
CA GLU A 153 -11.50 -29.52 -8.15
C GLU A 153 -12.39 -28.29 -7.93
N GLY A 154 -13.50 -28.23 -8.63
CA GLY A 154 -14.46 -27.12 -8.58
C GLY A 154 -14.02 -25.83 -9.28
N LEU A 155 -12.84 -25.79 -9.90
CA LEU A 155 -12.40 -24.63 -10.66
C LEU A 155 -13.25 -24.48 -11.93
N ALA A 156 -13.99 -23.39 -12.03
CA ALA A 156 -14.86 -23.07 -13.18
C ALA A 156 -14.12 -22.25 -14.27
N GLY A 157 -13.00 -21.63 -13.93
CA GLY A 157 -12.18 -20.81 -14.78
C GLY A 157 -11.58 -19.63 -14.02
N ALA A 158 -11.04 -18.65 -14.74
CA ALA A 158 -10.44 -17.48 -14.11
C ALA A 158 -10.47 -16.24 -15.00
N LEU A 159 -10.43 -15.06 -14.40
CA LEU A 159 -10.04 -13.82 -15.06
C LEU A 159 -8.52 -13.65 -14.90
N TRP A 160 -7.81 -13.47 -15.98
CA TRP A 160 -6.39 -13.14 -15.99
C TRP A 160 -6.15 -11.70 -16.45
N SER A 161 -5.16 -11.05 -15.84
CA SER A 161 -4.66 -9.74 -16.26
C SER A 161 -3.13 -9.70 -16.20
N PRO A 162 -2.44 -9.19 -17.23
CA PRO A 162 -0.99 -9.04 -17.26
C PRO A 162 -0.48 -7.78 -16.57
N THR A 163 -1.38 -6.86 -16.18
CA THR A 163 -0.98 -5.51 -15.74
C THR A 163 -0.44 -5.47 -14.32
N GLU A 164 -0.74 -6.46 -13.50
CA GLU A 164 -0.32 -6.52 -12.11
C GLU A 164 1.12 -6.98 -11.97
N PHE A 165 1.75 -6.51 -10.91
CA PHE A 165 3.05 -6.98 -10.48
C PHE A 165 3.20 -6.91 -8.96
N THR A 166 4.21 -7.58 -8.43
CA THR A 166 4.50 -7.61 -6.99
C THR A 166 5.92 -7.19 -6.68
N VAL A 167 6.06 -6.57 -5.52
CA VAL A 167 7.33 -6.28 -4.84
C VAL A 167 7.33 -6.96 -3.47
N ASP A 168 8.48 -7.14 -2.85
CA ASP A 168 8.54 -7.43 -1.43
C ASP A 168 8.53 -6.10 -0.65
N PRO A 169 7.47 -5.76 0.12
CA PRO A 169 7.39 -4.47 0.81
C PRO A 169 8.52 -4.25 1.82
N ARG A 170 9.01 -5.33 2.46
CA ARG A 170 10.09 -5.25 3.45
C ARG A 170 11.42 -4.92 2.77
N GLN A 171 11.72 -5.59 1.68
CA GLN A 171 12.91 -5.34 0.89
C GLN A 171 12.86 -3.92 0.29
N LEU A 172 11.75 -3.58 -0.35
CA LEU A 172 11.55 -2.27 -0.97
C LEU A 172 11.80 -1.12 0.00
N LEU A 173 11.14 -1.13 1.18
CA LEU A 173 11.26 -0.04 2.14
C LEU A 173 12.63 0.02 2.84
N SER A 174 13.40 -1.07 2.83
CA SER A 174 14.77 -1.08 3.33
C SER A 174 15.79 -0.59 2.30
N GLU A 175 15.57 -0.81 1.02
CA GLU A 175 16.52 -0.51 -0.06
C GLU A 175 16.28 0.85 -0.71
N LEU A 176 15.01 1.24 -0.92
CA LEU A 176 14.66 2.43 -1.67
C LEU A 176 15.21 3.74 -1.06
N PRO A 177 15.21 3.96 0.28
CA PRO A 177 15.83 5.15 0.85
C PRO A 177 17.33 5.27 0.54
N GLY A 178 18.07 4.17 0.64
CA GLY A 178 19.50 4.13 0.29
C GLY A 178 19.74 4.48 -1.18
N PHE A 179 18.97 3.86 -2.08
CA PHE A 179 19.01 4.17 -3.50
C PHE A 179 18.73 5.66 -3.79
N LEU A 180 17.69 6.23 -3.17
CA LEU A 180 17.33 7.64 -3.36
C LEU A 180 18.43 8.58 -2.83
N SER A 181 19.06 8.22 -1.72
CA SER A 181 20.19 9.00 -1.19
C SER A 181 21.41 8.96 -2.11
N GLU A 182 21.79 7.78 -2.57
CA GLU A 182 22.99 7.56 -3.37
C GLU A 182 22.87 8.12 -4.80
N GLN A 183 21.72 7.95 -5.44
CA GLN A 183 21.54 8.32 -6.84
C GLN A 183 21.01 9.74 -7.04
N PHE A 184 20.22 10.24 -6.09
CA PHE A 184 19.53 11.52 -6.24
C PHE A 184 19.80 12.52 -5.10
N GLY A 185 20.64 12.16 -4.13
CA GLY A 185 21.01 13.05 -3.03
C GLY A 185 19.90 13.36 -2.03
N VAL A 186 18.86 12.51 -1.97
CA VAL A 186 17.78 12.66 -0.98
C VAL A 186 18.33 12.46 0.43
N THR A 187 18.07 13.40 1.33
CA THR A 187 18.49 13.28 2.72
C THR A 187 17.35 12.73 3.57
N PHE A 188 17.61 11.63 4.28
CA PHE A 188 16.65 11.01 5.19
C PHE A 188 16.99 11.29 6.65
N TYR A 189 15.97 11.75 7.40
CA TYR A 189 16.01 11.95 8.85
C TYR A 189 15.06 10.95 9.51
N PHE A 190 15.57 9.78 9.87
CA PHE A 190 14.86 8.78 10.66
C PHE A 190 14.86 9.17 12.14
N ASN A 191 13.94 8.58 12.94
CA ASN A 191 13.71 8.95 14.35
C ASN A 191 13.43 10.44 14.55
N SER A 192 12.87 11.09 13.53
CA SER A 192 12.68 12.55 13.49
C SER A 192 11.19 12.89 13.31
N PRO A 193 10.38 12.74 14.38
CA PRO A 193 8.95 13.05 14.33
C PRO A 193 8.76 14.54 14.08
N VAL A 194 8.04 14.89 13.01
CA VAL A 194 7.65 16.27 12.75
C VAL A 194 6.52 16.66 13.69
N GLN A 195 6.75 17.71 14.47
CA GLN A 195 5.83 18.20 15.50
C GLN A 195 4.95 19.36 15.01
N ARG A 196 5.45 20.14 14.05
CA ARG A 196 4.78 21.31 13.52
C ARG A 196 5.14 21.54 12.07
N VAL A 197 4.15 21.95 11.28
CA VAL A 197 4.29 22.39 9.90
C VAL A 197 3.58 23.74 9.77
N GLU A 198 4.28 24.70 9.17
CA GLU A 198 3.83 26.07 8.90
C GLU A 198 4.20 26.39 7.44
N PRO A 199 3.73 27.50 6.85
CA PRO A 199 4.18 27.92 5.52
C PRO A 199 5.71 27.91 5.42
N GLN A 200 6.24 27.12 4.47
CA GLN A 200 7.66 26.96 4.18
C GLN A 200 8.54 26.46 5.34
N LYS A 201 7.95 25.97 6.46
CA LYS A 201 8.71 25.54 7.64
C LYS A 201 8.13 24.29 8.27
N LEU A 202 9.02 23.39 8.69
CA LEU A 202 8.66 22.31 9.60
C LEU A 202 9.65 22.21 10.76
N LYS A 203 9.20 21.63 11.86
CA LYS A 203 9.97 21.45 13.09
C LYS A 203 9.90 20.03 13.59
N THR A 204 11.06 19.47 13.90
CA THR A 204 11.24 18.27 14.72
C THR A 204 11.83 18.62 16.08
N PRO A 205 11.99 17.70 17.03
CA PRO A 205 12.71 17.98 18.28
C PRO A 205 14.15 18.49 18.05
N GLU A 206 14.82 18.03 17.00
CA GLU A 206 16.25 18.28 16.76
C GLU A 206 16.52 19.30 15.64
N PHE A 207 15.61 19.38 14.65
CA PHE A 207 15.84 20.16 13.43
C PHE A 207 14.75 21.19 13.17
N ARG A 208 15.13 22.26 12.49
CA ARG A 208 14.22 23.15 11.76
C ARG A 208 14.53 23.01 10.28
N CYS A 209 13.53 22.79 9.46
CA CYS A 209 13.68 22.73 8.02
C CYS A 209 12.85 23.85 7.37
N GLU A 210 13.47 24.56 6.45
CA GLU A 210 12.82 25.50 5.54
C GLU A 210 12.74 24.83 4.16
N ALA A 211 11.55 24.83 3.56
CA ALA A 211 11.30 24.25 2.26
C ALA A 211 10.23 25.04 1.52
N GLU A 212 10.39 25.22 0.22
CA GLU A 212 9.38 25.88 -0.61
C GLU A 212 8.08 25.07 -0.63
N HIS A 213 8.22 23.75 -0.73
CA HIS A 213 7.10 22.81 -0.76
C HIS A 213 7.22 21.79 0.38
N ILE A 214 6.13 21.55 1.10
CA ILE A 214 6.06 20.54 2.16
C ILE A 214 4.93 19.57 1.86
N VAL A 215 5.27 18.28 1.74
CA VAL A 215 4.31 17.19 1.54
C VAL A 215 4.19 16.40 2.84
N VAL A 216 2.99 16.28 3.39
CA VAL A 216 2.72 15.46 4.57
C VAL A 216 1.98 14.19 4.15
N ALA A 217 2.68 13.05 4.21
CA ALA A 217 2.21 11.71 3.85
C ALA A 217 2.22 10.81 5.09
N GLY A 218 1.47 11.19 6.12
CA GLY A 218 1.46 10.58 7.46
C GLY A 218 0.71 9.24 7.57
N GLY A 219 0.15 8.71 6.47
CA GLY A 219 -0.64 7.47 6.47
C GLY A 219 -1.93 7.60 7.27
N ASP A 220 -2.11 6.77 8.31
CA ASP A 220 -3.29 6.77 9.17
C ASP A 220 -3.12 7.61 10.47
N ASP A 221 -2.08 8.44 10.53
CA ASP A 221 -1.89 9.38 11.64
C ASP A 221 -2.73 10.64 11.44
N PHE A 222 -3.94 10.61 12.00
CA PHE A 222 -4.89 11.72 11.93
C PHE A 222 -4.79 12.68 13.11
N GLN A 223 -3.92 12.40 14.09
CA GLN A 223 -3.87 13.10 15.36
C GLN A 223 -2.68 14.06 15.49
N THR A 224 -1.54 13.76 14.87
CA THR A 224 -0.31 14.53 15.09
C THR A 224 -0.30 15.85 14.32
N LEU A 225 -0.54 15.81 13.01
CA LEU A 225 -0.50 17.00 12.16
C LEU A 225 -1.88 17.27 11.56
N PHE A 226 -2.37 18.49 11.70
CA PHE A 226 -3.64 18.96 11.14
C PHE A 226 -4.89 18.15 11.54
N PRO A 227 -5.07 17.77 12.82
CA PRO A 227 -6.14 16.88 13.26
C PRO A 227 -7.55 17.41 12.94
N GLU A 228 -7.75 18.72 12.92
CA GLU A 228 -9.04 19.33 12.56
C GLU A 228 -9.46 19.04 11.12
N HIS A 229 -8.51 19.03 10.17
CA HIS A 229 -8.79 18.72 8.78
C HIS A 229 -9.20 17.26 8.62
N PHE A 230 -8.49 16.35 9.27
CA PHE A 230 -8.84 14.93 9.25
C PHE A 230 -10.19 14.66 9.89
N ARG A 231 -10.51 15.31 11.02
CA ARG A 231 -11.82 15.16 11.69
C ARG A 231 -12.97 15.60 10.78
N ARG A 232 -12.79 16.68 10.02
CA ARG A 232 -13.82 17.21 9.09
C ARG A 232 -13.95 16.39 7.81
N SER A 233 -12.93 15.62 7.44
CA SER A 233 -12.96 14.85 6.18
C SER A 233 -13.80 13.58 6.27
N GLY A 234 -14.15 13.10 7.46
CA GLY A 234 -14.87 11.85 7.65
C GLY A 234 -13.99 10.60 7.47
N VAL A 235 -12.67 10.76 7.38
CA VAL A 235 -11.73 9.64 7.29
C VAL A 235 -11.78 8.79 8.56
N SER A 236 -11.70 7.48 8.37
CA SER A 236 -11.58 6.47 9.42
C SER A 236 -10.40 5.55 9.13
N ARG A 237 -10.29 4.45 9.85
CA ARG A 237 -9.27 3.42 9.64
C ARG A 237 -9.91 2.15 9.17
N CYS A 238 -9.14 1.37 8.43
CA CYS A 238 -9.38 -0.04 8.20
C CYS A 238 -8.22 -0.83 8.79
N LYS A 239 -8.55 -1.81 9.64
CA LYS A 239 -7.62 -2.82 10.12
C LYS A 239 -7.85 -4.10 9.33
N LEU A 240 -6.78 -4.76 8.92
CA LEU A 240 -6.82 -6.05 8.24
C LEU A 240 -5.84 -7.04 8.89
N GLN A 241 -6.26 -8.29 9.02
CA GLN A 241 -5.39 -9.37 9.50
C GLN A 241 -4.79 -10.11 8.30
N MET A 242 -3.51 -10.37 8.39
CA MET A 242 -2.71 -10.98 7.33
C MET A 242 -1.76 -12.03 7.89
N MET A 243 -1.38 -12.97 7.05
CA MET A 243 -0.48 -14.06 7.40
C MET A 243 0.62 -14.23 6.35
N ARG A 244 1.74 -14.81 6.78
CA ARG A 244 2.83 -15.20 5.89
C ARG A 244 3.27 -16.62 6.18
N THR A 245 3.44 -17.41 5.12
CA THR A 245 3.90 -18.79 5.24
C THR A 245 5.41 -18.85 5.49
N ILE A 246 5.91 -20.02 5.87
CA ILE A 246 7.33 -20.35 5.68
C ILE A 246 7.68 -20.31 4.18
N SER A 247 8.98 -20.21 3.85
CA SER A 247 9.43 -20.21 2.45
C SER A 247 9.03 -21.50 1.74
N GLN A 248 8.54 -21.36 0.52
CA GLN A 248 8.30 -22.49 -0.36
C GLN A 248 9.64 -23.15 -0.76
N PRO A 249 9.62 -24.40 -1.26
CA PRO A 249 10.83 -25.02 -1.76
C PRO A 249 11.54 -24.19 -2.81
N GLU A 250 12.86 -24.31 -2.86
CA GLU A 250 13.66 -23.60 -3.86
C GLU A 250 13.17 -23.92 -5.30
N GLY A 251 13.07 -22.88 -6.11
CA GLY A 251 12.57 -22.98 -7.49
C GLY A 251 11.05 -23.05 -7.63
N TRP A 252 10.28 -23.21 -6.53
CA TRP A 252 8.83 -23.17 -6.62
C TRP A 252 8.31 -21.73 -6.72
N LEU A 253 7.44 -21.49 -7.69
CA LEU A 253 6.85 -20.17 -7.94
C LEU A 253 5.32 -20.26 -7.91
N LEU A 254 4.69 -19.26 -7.28
CA LEU A 254 3.23 -19.06 -7.32
C LEU A 254 2.74 -18.78 -8.76
N GLY A 255 3.59 -18.12 -9.56
CA GLY A 255 3.19 -17.52 -10.82
C GLY A 255 2.52 -16.16 -10.61
N PRO A 256 1.38 -15.89 -11.25
CA PRO A 256 0.56 -14.71 -11.01
C PRO A 256 0.10 -14.60 -9.55
N SER A 257 -0.17 -13.37 -9.09
CA SER A 257 -0.86 -13.18 -7.84
C SER A 257 -2.28 -13.73 -7.92
N LEU A 258 -2.74 -14.38 -6.86
CA LEU A 258 -4.05 -15.03 -6.85
C LEU A 258 -5.07 -14.20 -6.07
N ALA A 259 -6.26 -14.09 -6.62
CA ALA A 259 -7.46 -13.53 -6.00
C ALA A 259 -8.62 -14.51 -6.17
N PHE A 260 -9.59 -14.48 -5.27
CA PHE A 260 -10.68 -15.43 -5.28
C PHE A 260 -12.04 -14.71 -5.21
N GLY A 261 -13.16 -15.44 -5.33
CA GLY A 261 -14.49 -14.96 -5.60
C GLY A 261 -14.98 -13.72 -4.85
N LEU A 262 -14.69 -13.59 -3.54
CA LEU A 262 -15.08 -12.40 -2.78
C LEU A 262 -14.40 -11.12 -3.27
N THR A 263 -13.25 -11.21 -3.94
CA THR A 263 -12.57 -10.05 -4.53
C THR A 263 -13.38 -9.38 -5.64
N PHE A 264 -14.24 -10.12 -6.35
CA PHE A 264 -15.16 -9.55 -7.33
C PHE A 264 -16.21 -8.61 -6.71
N LEU A 265 -16.50 -8.76 -5.41
CA LEU A 265 -17.37 -7.86 -4.67
C LEU A 265 -16.60 -6.72 -4.00
N HIS A 266 -15.33 -6.93 -3.67
CA HIS A 266 -14.51 -5.97 -2.98
C HIS A 266 -14.03 -4.83 -3.88
N TYR A 267 -13.54 -5.17 -5.08
CA TYR A 267 -12.96 -4.17 -5.98
C TYR A 267 -14.01 -3.47 -6.85
N PRO A 268 -13.97 -2.11 -6.92
CA PRO A 268 -14.96 -1.33 -7.66
C PRO A 268 -14.85 -1.50 -9.19
N ALA A 269 -13.77 -2.04 -9.72
CA ALA A 269 -13.65 -2.37 -11.15
C ALA A 269 -14.81 -3.26 -11.63
N PHE A 270 -15.21 -4.22 -10.81
CA PHE A 270 -16.23 -5.20 -11.15
C PHE A 270 -17.68 -4.66 -11.05
N GLU A 271 -17.87 -3.40 -10.64
CA GLU A 271 -19.22 -2.76 -10.60
C GLU A 271 -19.88 -2.62 -11.97
N ILE A 272 -19.13 -2.78 -13.05
CA ILE A 272 -19.65 -2.84 -14.42
C ILE A 272 -20.38 -4.14 -14.76
N CYS A 273 -20.30 -5.16 -13.86
CA CYS A 273 -20.89 -6.48 -14.08
C CYS A 273 -22.26 -6.59 -13.40
N ASP A 274 -23.28 -6.86 -14.18
CA ASP A 274 -24.65 -7.07 -13.68
C ASP A 274 -24.77 -8.36 -12.85
N SER A 275 -23.97 -9.39 -13.20
CA SER A 275 -23.87 -10.68 -12.51
C SER A 275 -23.38 -10.59 -11.05
N ARG A 276 -22.75 -9.47 -10.63
CA ARG A 276 -22.34 -9.24 -9.22
C ARG A 276 -23.50 -9.36 -8.22
N ALA A 277 -24.71 -8.99 -8.61
CA ALA A 277 -25.87 -9.10 -7.73
C ALA A 277 -26.17 -10.56 -7.35
N ALA A 278 -26.11 -11.47 -8.33
CA ALA A 278 -26.30 -12.90 -8.10
C ALA A 278 -25.13 -13.50 -7.29
N LEU A 279 -23.90 -13.09 -7.58
CA LEU A 279 -22.73 -13.50 -6.78
C LEU A 279 -22.85 -13.05 -5.33
N LYS A 280 -23.26 -11.81 -5.09
CA LYS A 280 -23.45 -11.29 -3.73
C LYS A 280 -24.47 -12.13 -2.96
N ALA A 281 -25.66 -12.37 -3.53
CA ALA A 281 -26.70 -13.16 -2.90
C ALA A 281 -26.25 -14.61 -2.61
N HIS A 282 -25.49 -15.22 -3.52
CA HIS A 282 -24.92 -16.55 -3.34
C HIS A 282 -23.93 -16.59 -2.16
N LEU A 283 -22.97 -15.66 -2.13
CA LEU A 283 -21.94 -15.63 -1.10
C LEU A 283 -22.48 -15.21 0.29
N GLU A 284 -23.47 -14.31 0.35
CA GLU A 284 -24.17 -14.00 1.61
C GLU A 284 -24.86 -15.22 2.21
N GLN A 285 -25.37 -16.12 1.37
CA GLN A 285 -26.00 -17.35 1.82
C GLN A 285 -24.99 -18.45 2.21
N THR A 286 -23.91 -18.60 1.45
CA THR A 286 -22.96 -19.71 1.59
C THR A 286 -21.78 -19.37 2.51
N MET A 287 -21.43 -18.09 2.65
CA MET A 287 -20.25 -17.60 3.37
C MET A 287 -20.55 -16.37 4.24
N PRO A 288 -21.57 -16.38 5.12
CA PRO A 288 -22.02 -15.20 5.86
C PRO A 288 -20.94 -14.60 6.77
N GLU A 289 -20.07 -15.43 7.35
CA GLU A 289 -18.99 -14.95 8.22
C GLU A 289 -17.92 -14.16 7.46
N PHE A 290 -17.69 -14.47 6.18
CA PHE A 290 -16.77 -13.69 5.35
C PHE A 290 -17.28 -12.25 5.14
N PHE A 291 -18.59 -12.08 4.99
CA PHE A 291 -19.20 -10.73 4.96
C PHE A 291 -19.10 -10.04 6.30
N ARG A 292 -19.34 -10.76 7.40
CA ARG A 292 -19.26 -10.21 8.75
C ARG A 292 -17.87 -9.63 9.05
N TYR A 293 -16.81 -10.32 8.64
CA TYR A 293 -15.41 -9.92 8.89
C TYR A 293 -14.75 -9.21 7.70
N GLY A 294 -15.50 -8.93 6.62
CA GLY A 294 -14.95 -8.31 5.42
C GLY A 294 -13.81 -9.10 4.79
N ILE A 295 -13.87 -10.44 4.84
CA ILE A 295 -12.82 -11.31 4.34
C ILE A 295 -12.92 -11.43 2.81
N HIS A 296 -11.81 -11.16 2.12
CA HIS A 296 -11.56 -11.64 0.77
C HIS A 296 -10.12 -12.14 0.68
N VAL A 297 -9.90 -13.22 -0.07
CA VAL A 297 -8.60 -13.89 -0.02
C VAL A 297 -7.76 -13.55 -1.24
N LEU A 298 -6.58 -12.99 -0.96
CA LEU A 298 -5.51 -12.73 -1.90
C LEU A 298 -4.25 -13.52 -1.50
N VAL A 299 -3.44 -13.87 -2.50
CA VAL A 299 -2.15 -14.52 -2.28
C VAL A 299 -1.09 -13.92 -3.18
N SER A 300 0.02 -13.47 -2.57
CA SER A 300 1.21 -13.03 -3.27
C SER A 300 2.45 -13.79 -2.81
N GLN A 301 3.50 -13.77 -3.62
CA GLN A 301 4.79 -14.39 -3.26
C GLN A 301 5.88 -13.33 -3.13
N SER A 302 6.55 -13.29 -1.98
CA SER A 302 7.71 -12.43 -1.72
C SER A 302 9.02 -13.00 -2.29
N GLY A 303 10.06 -12.17 -2.33
CA GLY A 303 11.35 -12.51 -2.92
C GLY A 303 12.07 -13.69 -2.28
N ASN A 304 11.80 -13.99 -1.01
CA ASN A 304 12.35 -15.13 -0.26
C ASN A 304 11.50 -16.42 -0.38
N GLY A 305 10.51 -16.42 -1.26
CA GLY A 305 9.65 -17.58 -1.52
C GLY A 305 8.48 -17.76 -0.54
N GLN A 306 8.31 -16.88 0.43
CA GLN A 306 7.15 -16.90 1.34
C GLN A 306 5.89 -16.42 0.61
N LEU A 307 4.71 -16.93 1.03
CA LEU A 307 3.42 -16.47 0.56
C LEU A 307 2.79 -15.57 1.60
N THR A 308 2.31 -14.40 1.17
CA THR A 308 1.42 -13.56 1.97
C THR A 308 -0.02 -13.91 1.63
N VAL A 309 -0.82 -14.21 2.64
CA VAL A 309 -2.22 -14.65 2.52
C VAL A 309 -3.08 -13.78 3.43
N GLY A 310 -4.20 -13.34 2.95
CA GLY A 310 -5.17 -12.52 3.71
C GLY A 310 -6.28 -12.06 2.78
N ASP A 311 -7.12 -11.18 3.18
CA ASP A 311 -7.19 -10.43 4.43
C ASP A 311 -8.64 -10.27 4.93
N SER A 312 -8.79 -9.67 6.11
CA SER A 312 -10.08 -9.24 6.69
C SER A 312 -10.15 -7.72 6.71
N HIS A 313 -11.35 -7.16 6.98
CA HIS A 313 -11.54 -5.70 7.04
C HIS A 313 -12.43 -5.31 8.22
N GLU A 314 -11.84 -4.63 9.21
CA GLU A 314 -12.54 -4.00 10.32
C GLU A 314 -12.45 -2.48 10.14
N TYR A 315 -13.60 -1.79 10.06
CA TYR A 315 -13.67 -0.35 9.81
C TYR A 315 -14.08 0.41 11.06
N GLY A 316 -13.38 1.51 11.35
CA GLY A 316 -13.71 2.38 12.47
C GLY A 316 -12.71 3.53 12.66
N LEU A 317 -13.03 4.50 13.52
CA LEU A 317 -12.04 5.48 13.98
C LEU A 317 -11.03 4.81 14.89
N ASP A 318 -11.53 3.97 15.80
CA ASP A 318 -10.77 3.18 16.75
C ASP A 318 -10.95 1.70 16.39
N VAL A 319 -9.96 1.12 15.76
CA VAL A 319 -9.93 -0.31 15.43
C VAL A 319 -9.30 -1.10 16.58
N SER A 320 -9.73 -2.35 16.77
CA SER A 320 -9.20 -3.20 17.84
C SER A 320 -7.68 -3.39 17.72
N PRO A 321 -6.91 -3.21 18.80
CA PRO A 321 -5.48 -3.54 18.81
C PRO A 321 -5.23 -5.06 18.86
N PHE A 322 -6.26 -5.85 19.11
CA PHE A 322 -6.17 -7.32 19.21
C PHE A 322 -6.58 -7.96 17.89
N ASP A 323 -5.94 -9.08 17.56
CA ASP A 323 -6.28 -9.92 16.43
C ASP A 323 -7.15 -11.09 16.88
N ASP A 324 -8.17 -11.40 16.07
CA ASP A 324 -9.05 -12.55 16.30
C ASP A 324 -8.52 -13.77 15.51
N SER A 325 -8.14 -14.84 16.22
CA SER A 325 -7.65 -16.06 15.59
C SER A 325 -8.70 -16.74 14.69
N ALA A 326 -9.98 -16.60 15.01
CA ALA A 326 -11.05 -17.18 14.19
C ALA A 326 -11.07 -16.59 12.77
N ILE A 327 -10.75 -15.31 12.62
CA ILE A 327 -10.61 -14.68 11.30
C ILE A 327 -9.47 -15.32 10.50
N ASN A 328 -8.31 -15.53 11.15
CA ASN A 328 -7.17 -16.18 10.52
C ASN A 328 -7.48 -17.63 10.13
N ASP A 329 -8.22 -18.35 10.98
CA ASP A 329 -8.62 -19.73 10.72
C ASP A 329 -9.56 -19.81 9.51
N LEU A 330 -10.55 -18.91 9.38
CA LEU A 330 -11.44 -18.81 8.23
C LEU A 330 -10.66 -18.54 6.92
N ILE A 331 -9.71 -17.60 6.95
CA ILE A 331 -8.85 -17.29 5.78
C ILE A 331 -8.03 -18.52 5.39
N LEU A 332 -7.44 -19.23 6.37
CA LEU A 332 -6.62 -20.40 6.11
C LEU A 332 -7.43 -21.60 5.63
N GLU A 333 -8.61 -21.82 6.15
CA GLU A 333 -9.51 -22.87 5.69
C GLU A 333 -9.91 -22.64 4.23
N TYR A 334 -10.28 -21.40 3.90
CA TYR A 334 -10.59 -21.01 2.52
C TYR A 334 -9.38 -21.20 1.60
N ALA A 335 -8.20 -20.79 2.05
CA ALA A 335 -6.96 -20.94 1.28
C ALA A 335 -6.61 -22.42 1.06
N ARG A 336 -6.72 -23.28 2.08
CA ARG A 336 -6.49 -24.73 1.96
C ARG A 336 -7.37 -25.41 0.94
N ALA A 337 -8.61 -24.98 0.83
CA ALA A 337 -9.56 -25.54 -0.14
C ALA A 337 -9.25 -25.16 -1.60
N ARG A 338 -8.45 -24.11 -1.85
CA ARG A 338 -8.23 -23.53 -3.18
C ARG A 338 -6.78 -23.48 -3.61
N LEU A 339 -5.85 -23.68 -2.66
CA LEU A 339 -4.41 -23.62 -2.93
C LEU A 339 -3.75 -24.99 -2.80
N LYS A 340 -3.05 -25.37 -3.86
CA LYS A 340 -2.15 -26.52 -3.90
C LYS A 340 -0.71 -26.04 -3.81
N VAL A 341 -0.28 -25.66 -2.59
CA VAL A 341 1.07 -25.17 -2.33
C VAL A 341 1.86 -26.19 -1.50
N PRO A 342 3.17 -26.33 -1.71
CA PRO A 342 3.98 -27.32 -0.99
C PRO A 342 3.97 -27.10 0.53
N ARG A 343 3.94 -25.84 0.99
CA ARG A 343 4.04 -25.49 2.41
C ARG A 343 3.08 -24.34 2.74
N LEU A 344 1.93 -24.68 3.35
CA LEU A 344 0.97 -23.68 3.86
C LEU A 344 1.11 -23.44 5.37
N GLN A 345 2.25 -23.77 5.95
CA GLN A 345 2.54 -23.51 7.34
C GLN A 345 2.77 -22.02 7.57
N ILE A 346 2.05 -21.42 8.51
CA ILE A 346 2.17 -20.01 8.86
C ILE A 346 3.40 -19.78 9.74
N ALA A 347 4.23 -18.84 9.32
CA ALA A 347 5.41 -18.39 10.06
C ALA A 347 5.16 -17.07 10.79
N GLU A 348 4.33 -16.19 10.24
CA GLU A 348 4.06 -14.87 10.79
C GLU A 348 2.59 -14.50 10.62
N GLN A 349 2.08 -13.76 11.62
CA GLN A 349 0.76 -13.13 11.60
C GLN A 349 0.91 -11.69 12.06
N TRP A 350 0.16 -10.77 11.44
CA TRP A 350 0.16 -9.35 11.81
C TRP A 350 -1.13 -8.71 11.35
N HIS A 351 -1.40 -7.51 11.85
CA HIS A 351 -2.40 -6.63 11.26
C HIS A 351 -1.77 -5.40 10.60
N GLY A 352 -2.39 -4.96 9.53
CA GLY A 352 -2.16 -3.66 8.92
C GLY A 352 -3.26 -2.70 9.30
N VAL A 353 -2.93 -1.40 9.38
CA VAL A 353 -3.93 -0.33 9.53
C VAL A 353 -3.65 0.71 8.48
N TYR A 354 -4.70 1.15 7.78
CA TYR A 354 -4.61 2.21 6.78
C TYR A 354 -5.83 3.14 6.85
N ALA A 355 -5.68 4.32 6.27
CA ALA A 355 -6.77 5.29 6.15
C ALA A 355 -7.90 4.76 5.25
N TRP A 356 -9.15 4.92 5.67
CA TRP A 356 -10.31 4.50 4.90
C TRP A 356 -11.35 5.61 4.78
N HIS A 357 -11.94 5.71 3.59
CA HIS A 357 -13.05 6.60 3.30
C HIS A 357 -14.00 5.94 2.29
N SER A 358 -15.32 6.10 2.47
CA SER A 358 -16.33 5.47 1.60
C SER A 358 -16.28 5.96 0.16
N ASP A 359 -16.04 7.25 -0.06
CA ASP A 359 -16.25 7.89 -1.36
C ASP A 359 -14.96 8.34 -2.06
N HIS A 360 -13.90 8.59 -1.27
CA HIS A 360 -12.65 9.13 -1.79
C HIS A 360 -11.52 8.10 -1.75
N PRO A 361 -10.89 7.77 -2.89
CA PRO A 361 -9.75 6.84 -2.96
C PRO A 361 -8.47 7.44 -2.35
N TRP A 362 -8.42 8.74 -2.17
CA TRP A 362 -7.44 9.50 -1.40
C TRP A 362 -8.06 10.79 -0.92
N LEU A 363 -7.48 11.33 0.14
CA LEU A 363 -7.80 12.66 0.65
C LEU A 363 -6.57 13.55 0.52
N PHE A 364 -6.78 14.79 0.13
CA PHE A 364 -5.76 15.81 0.20
C PHE A 364 -6.36 17.15 0.60
N PHE A 365 -5.57 17.98 1.27
CA PHE A 365 -5.93 19.35 1.61
C PHE A 365 -4.68 20.21 1.71
N THR A 366 -4.87 21.52 1.56
CA THR A 366 -3.81 22.53 1.63
C THR A 366 -4.08 23.41 2.86
N PRO A 367 -3.52 23.04 4.03
CA PRO A 367 -3.81 23.74 5.27
C PRO A 367 -3.23 25.16 5.31
N CYS A 368 -2.14 25.39 4.56
CA CYS A 368 -1.50 26.68 4.36
C CYS A 368 -0.68 26.66 3.06
N GLU A 369 -0.19 27.83 2.66
CA GLU A 369 0.61 27.98 1.43
C GLU A 369 1.85 27.10 1.44
N GLY A 370 2.14 26.46 0.31
CA GLY A 370 3.28 25.56 0.11
C GLY A 370 3.16 24.20 0.84
N VAL A 371 2.04 23.93 1.54
CA VAL A 371 1.85 22.68 2.29
C VAL A 371 0.72 21.86 1.70
N ARG A 372 1.01 20.61 1.32
CA ARG A 372 0.03 19.62 0.90
C ARG A 372 0.03 18.45 1.87
N VAL A 373 -1.14 18.14 2.41
CA VAL A 373 -1.36 16.92 3.22
C VAL A 373 -2.15 15.94 2.39
N LEU A 374 -1.69 14.68 2.34
CA LEU A 374 -2.42 13.64 1.63
C LEU A 374 -2.35 12.30 2.38
N THR A 375 -3.41 11.54 2.23
CA THR A 375 -3.45 10.13 2.63
C THR A 375 -4.25 9.32 1.62
N VAL A 376 -3.74 8.13 1.28
CA VAL A 376 -4.42 7.20 0.38
C VAL A 376 -5.33 6.32 1.21
N THR A 377 -6.57 6.18 0.77
CA THR A 377 -7.62 5.40 1.42
C THR A 377 -7.86 4.09 0.66
N ARG A 378 -8.77 3.23 1.18
CA ARG A 378 -9.23 2.00 0.50
C ARG A 378 -8.12 1.01 0.13
N GLY A 379 -7.00 0.97 0.89
CA GLY A 379 -5.91 0.03 0.63
C GLY A 379 -5.10 0.27 -0.64
N ASN A 380 -5.34 1.38 -1.36
CA ASN A 380 -4.75 1.63 -2.70
C ASN A 380 -3.34 2.24 -2.67
N GLY A 381 -2.71 2.38 -1.50
CA GLY A 381 -1.44 3.08 -1.35
C GLY A 381 -0.32 2.56 -2.26
N MET A 382 -0.16 1.26 -2.38
CA MET A 382 0.84 0.67 -3.27
C MET A 382 0.55 0.99 -4.74
N THR A 383 -0.68 0.82 -5.17
CA THR A 383 -1.07 1.02 -6.58
C THR A 383 -0.98 2.49 -6.99
N MET A 384 -1.42 3.42 -6.14
CA MET A 384 -1.63 4.82 -6.53
C MET A 384 -0.45 5.75 -6.21
N SER A 385 0.52 5.32 -5.38
CA SER A 385 1.55 6.19 -4.78
C SER A 385 2.30 7.08 -5.78
N PHE A 386 2.81 6.52 -6.86
CA PHE A 386 3.63 7.29 -7.82
C PHE A 386 2.78 8.22 -8.70
N GLY A 387 1.59 7.78 -9.11
CA GLY A 387 0.68 8.66 -9.85
C GLY A 387 0.22 9.84 -8.99
N LEU A 388 -0.10 9.59 -7.71
CA LEU A 388 -0.46 10.66 -6.76
C LEU A 388 0.71 11.60 -6.51
N ALA A 389 1.91 11.09 -6.39
CA ALA A 389 3.09 11.92 -6.21
C ALA A 389 3.32 12.83 -7.42
N GLU A 390 3.20 12.31 -8.65
CA GLU A 390 3.30 13.10 -9.88
C GLU A 390 2.26 14.21 -9.89
N GLN A 391 0.98 13.88 -9.69
CA GLN A 391 -0.11 14.85 -9.67
C GLN A 391 0.09 15.91 -8.58
N THR A 392 0.38 15.47 -7.34
CA THR A 392 0.52 16.37 -6.20
C THR A 392 1.64 17.37 -6.40
N LEU A 393 2.81 16.93 -6.86
CA LEU A 393 3.96 17.80 -7.09
C LEU A 393 3.68 18.83 -8.21
N LEU A 394 3.08 18.39 -9.31
CA LEU A 394 2.68 19.30 -10.39
C LEU A 394 1.65 20.35 -9.94
N GLU A 395 0.65 19.96 -9.15
CA GLU A 395 -0.35 20.89 -8.58
C GLU A 395 0.27 21.86 -7.56
N MET A 396 1.38 21.50 -6.93
CA MET A 396 2.14 22.39 -6.05
C MET A 396 3.10 23.32 -6.82
N GLY A 397 3.22 23.17 -8.14
CA GLY A 397 4.13 23.96 -8.97
C GLY A 397 5.56 23.41 -9.04
N VAL A 398 5.78 22.20 -8.52
CA VAL A 398 7.09 21.52 -8.63
C VAL A 398 7.24 21.00 -10.05
N SER A 399 8.28 21.45 -10.76
CA SER A 399 8.60 20.94 -12.11
C SER A 399 9.14 19.51 -12.03
N LEU A 400 8.66 18.60 -12.88
CA LEU A 400 9.05 17.18 -12.90
C LEU A 400 9.73 16.77 -14.22
#